data_662b4c0371700353069497d77aa6bd64
#
_entry.id   662b4c0371700353069497d77aa6bd64
#
_cell.length_a   1.000
_cell.length_b   1.000
_cell.length_c   1.000
_cell.angle_alpha   90.00
_cell.angle_beta   90.00
_cell.angle_gamma   90.00
#
_symmetry.space_group_name_H-M   'P 1'
#
loop_
_entity.id
_entity.type
_entity.pdbx_description
1 polymer ?
#
loop_
_entity_poly.entity_id
_entity_poly.type
_entity_poly.pdbx_seq_one_letter_code
_entity_poly.pdbx_strand_id
1 'polypeptide(L)'
;MPQIFYLTHVTIEPGALAHLPAECKRIGIRRPLIVTDAGIRAAGLLDKLLAVLGAGSLASVTVYDGTPANPTEAAVREAAALVKQHGCDGLIAFGGGSSMDCAKGVAIVATHEGPMTHYATIEGGSPRISERVLPVIAIPTTAGTGSEVARGAIVIVDDGRKLGFHSWNLVPKAALLDPDLKIGRAHV
;
A
#
# COMPACT_ATOMS: atom_id res chain seq x y z
N MET A 1 10.99 -17.49 -26.83
CA MET A 1 9.95 -16.46 -26.87
C MET A 1 10.17 -15.52 -25.71
N PRO A 2 10.17 -14.20 -25.88
CA PRO A 2 10.18 -13.26 -24.76
C PRO A 2 8.86 -13.43 -24.00
N GLN A 3 8.94 -13.65 -22.67
CA GLN A 3 7.78 -13.78 -21.80
C GLN A 3 7.78 -12.61 -20.83
N ILE A 4 6.64 -11.92 -20.70
CA ILE A 4 6.42 -10.87 -19.71
C ILE A 4 5.37 -11.39 -18.73
N PHE A 5 5.78 -11.57 -17.46
CA PHE A 5 4.87 -11.92 -16.38
C PHE A 5 4.52 -10.65 -15.61
N TYR A 6 3.30 -10.18 -15.75
CA TYR A 6 2.77 -9.12 -14.91
C TYR A 6 2.12 -9.73 -13.67
N LEU A 7 2.69 -9.46 -12.52
CA LEU A 7 2.19 -9.99 -11.23
C LEU A 7 1.06 -9.14 -10.64
N THR A 8 0.91 -7.88 -11.10
CA THR A 8 -0.12 -6.94 -10.67
C THR A 8 -1.23 -6.87 -11.71
N HIS A 9 -2.50 -6.97 -11.28
CA HIS A 9 -3.64 -6.64 -12.15
C HIS A 9 -3.75 -5.11 -12.25
N VAL A 10 -3.49 -4.55 -13.43
CA VAL A 10 -3.42 -3.10 -13.64
C VAL A 10 -4.62 -2.63 -14.46
N THR A 11 -5.38 -1.67 -13.92
CA THR A 11 -6.43 -0.93 -14.63
C THR A 11 -5.96 0.50 -14.85
N ILE A 12 -6.02 0.98 -16.10
CA ILE A 12 -5.57 2.33 -16.49
C ILE A 12 -6.68 2.98 -17.29
N GLU A 13 -7.47 3.86 -16.67
CA GLU A 13 -8.50 4.65 -17.32
C GLU A 13 -8.98 5.80 -16.41
N PRO A 14 -9.55 6.87 -16.92
CA PRO A 14 -10.30 7.84 -16.12
C PRO A 14 -11.44 7.14 -15.37
N GLY A 15 -11.59 7.41 -14.07
CA GLY A 15 -12.58 6.74 -13.23
C GLY A 15 -12.21 5.32 -12.80
N ALA A 16 -10.96 4.86 -13.00
CA ALA A 16 -10.50 3.53 -12.57
C ALA A 16 -10.78 3.23 -11.09
N LEU A 17 -10.91 4.26 -10.25
CA LEU A 17 -11.29 4.11 -8.84
C LEU A 17 -12.61 3.34 -8.65
N ALA A 18 -13.54 3.43 -9.58
CA ALA A 18 -14.82 2.73 -9.52
C ALA A 18 -14.68 1.19 -9.48
N HIS A 19 -13.56 0.64 -9.93
CA HIS A 19 -13.28 -0.79 -9.89
C HIS A 19 -12.81 -1.28 -8.52
N LEU A 20 -12.51 -0.39 -7.57
CA LEU A 20 -11.96 -0.76 -6.26
C LEU A 20 -12.79 -1.80 -5.49
N PRO A 21 -14.14 -1.71 -5.41
CA PRO A 21 -14.93 -2.73 -4.74
C PRO A 21 -14.83 -4.11 -5.39
N ALA A 22 -14.76 -4.16 -6.73
CA ALA A 22 -14.60 -5.40 -7.48
C ALA A 22 -13.23 -6.02 -7.24
N GLU A 23 -12.16 -5.22 -7.19
CA GLU A 23 -10.81 -5.68 -6.88
C GLU A 23 -10.69 -6.17 -5.43
N CYS A 24 -11.30 -5.47 -4.46
CA CYS A 24 -11.38 -5.96 -3.08
C CYS A 24 -12.04 -7.34 -3.02
N LYS A 25 -13.17 -7.51 -3.69
CA LYS A 25 -13.88 -8.80 -3.78
C LYS A 25 -13.03 -9.90 -4.44
N ARG A 26 -12.37 -9.58 -5.56
CA ARG A 26 -11.51 -10.52 -6.30
C ARG A 26 -10.35 -11.03 -5.44
N ILE A 27 -9.75 -10.14 -4.64
CA ILE A 27 -8.61 -10.44 -3.79
C ILE A 27 -9.03 -11.06 -2.44
N GLY A 28 -10.30 -10.89 -2.06
CA GLY A 28 -10.84 -11.39 -0.79
C GLY A 28 -10.75 -10.39 0.37
N ILE A 29 -10.51 -9.11 0.08
CA ILE A 29 -10.45 -8.05 1.09
C ILE A 29 -11.87 -7.63 1.48
N ARG A 30 -12.20 -7.74 2.76
CA ARG A 30 -13.51 -7.37 3.35
C ARG A 30 -13.40 -6.25 4.36
N ARG A 31 -12.27 -6.12 5.02
CA ARG A 31 -11.96 -5.12 6.04
C ARG A 31 -10.63 -4.45 5.72
N PRO A 32 -10.59 -3.57 4.70
CA PRO A 32 -9.35 -2.91 4.34
C PRO A 32 -8.90 -1.90 5.38
N LEU A 33 -7.58 -1.76 5.55
CA LEU A 33 -6.96 -0.53 6.04
C LEU A 33 -6.53 0.31 4.84
N ILE A 34 -7.04 1.53 4.75
CA ILE A 34 -6.53 2.55 3.82
C ILE A 34 -5.30 3.18 4.46
N VAL A 35 -4.16 3.10 3.77
CA VAL A 35 -2.91 3.78 4.15
C VAL A 35 -2.70 4.96 3.21
N THR A 36 -2.75 6.16 3.76
CA THR A 36 -2.70 7.42 3.01
C THR A 36 -1.94 8.49 3.81
N ASP A 37 -2.01 9.72 3.37
CA ASP A 37 -1.38 10.88 4.03
C ASP A 37 -2.35 12.06 4.18
N ALA A 38 -1.97 13.01 5.04
CA ALA A 38 -2.78 14.19 5.32
C ALA A 38 -3.02 15.07 4.08
N GLY A 39 -2.09 15.08 3.10
CA GLY A 39 -2.25 15.83 1.85
C GLY A 39 -3.37 15.26 0.99
N ILE A 40 -3.49 13.95 0.90
CA ILE A 40 -4.57 13.25 0.19
C ILE A 40 -5.93 13.55 0.85
N ARG A 41 -5.98 13.55 2.19
CA ARG A 41 -7.17 13.94 2.93
C ARG A 41 -7.54 15.41 2.66
N ALA A 42 -6.58 16.32 2.78
CA ALA A 42 -6.80 17.75 2.55
C ALA A 42 -7.25 18.08 1.11
N ALA A 43 -6.81 17.29 0.13
CA ALA A 43 -7.23 17.40 -1.27
C ALA A 43 -8.65 16.85 -1.53
N GLY A 44 -9.34 16.28 -0.55
CA GLY A 44 -10.66 15.68 -0.68
C GLY A 44 -10.68 14.37 -1.48
N LEU A 45 -9.52 13.80 -1.80
CA LEU A 45 -9.42 12.55 -2.55
C LEU A 45 -9.83 11.35 -1.72
N LEU A 46 -9.54 11.38 -0.41
CA LEU A 46 -9.95 10.32 0.51
C LEU A 46 -11.47 10.17 0.54
N ASP A 47 -12.23 11.27 0.52
CA ASP A 47 -13.70 11.24 0.54
C ASP A 47 -14.26 10.60 -0.74
N LYS A 48 -13.62 10.85 -1.91
CA LYS A 48 -13.96 10.16 -3.16
C LYS A 48 -13.77 8.66 -3.05
N LEU A 49 -12.65 8.22 -2.48
CA LEU A 49 -12.38 6.79 -2.27
C LEU A 49 -13.38 6.16 -1.31
N LEU A 50 -13.67 6.82 -0.19
CA LEU A 50 -14.64 6.34 0.80
C LEU A 50 -16.06 6.24 0.22
N ALA A 51 -16.47 7.20 -0.62
CA ALA A 51 -17.76 7.16 -1.30
C ALA A 51 -17.89 5.93 -2.22
N VAL A 52 -16.83 5.58 -2.97
CA VAL A 52 -16.79 4.38 -3.81
C VAL A 52 -16.87 3.09 -2.98
N LEU A 53 -16.16 3.03 -1.85
CA LEU A 53 -16.21 1.87 -0.95
C LEU A 53 -17.54 1.76 -0.21
N GLY A 54 -18.19 2.88 0.15
CA GLY A 54 -19.51 2.91 0.79
C GLY A 54 -20.63 2.36 -0.08
N ALA A 55 -20.48 2.39 -1.40
CA ALA A 55 -21.39 1.74 -2.34
C ALA A 55 -21.15 0.21 -2.47
N GLY A 56 -20.06 -0.30 -1.90
CA GLY A 56 -19.68 -1.71 -1.92
C GLY A 56 -20.14 -2.48 -0.68
N SER A 57 -19.99 -3.80 -0.72
CA SER A 57 -20.38 -4.73 0.37
C SER A 57 -19.23 -5.02 1.34
N LEU A 58 -18.42 -4.02 1.71
CA LEU A 58 -17.36 -4.17 2.70
C LEU A 58 -17.93 -4.24 4.12
N ALA A 59 -17.34 -5.05 4.98
CA ALA A 59 -17.78 -5.21 6.36
C ALA A 59 -17.43 -3.99 7.23
N SER A 60 -16.25 -3.41 7.00
CA SER A 60 -15.78 -2.17 7.64
C SER A 60 -14.59 -1.61 6.87
N VAL A 61 -14.34 -0.31 7.01
CA VAL A 61 -13.17 0.38 6.42
C VAL A 61 -12.45 1.14 7.52
N THR A 62 -11.16 0.93 7.64
CA THR A 62 -10.29 1.67 8.58
C THR A 62 -9.36 2.59 7.79
N VAL A 63 -9.03 3.75 8.33
CA VAL A 63 -8.14 4.74 7.68
C VAL A 63 -6.97 5.06 8.57
N TYR A 64 -5.78 5.05 8.00
CA TYR A 64 -4.56 5.63 8.54
C TYR A 64 -4.05 6.70 7.57
N ASP A 65 -4.04 7.96 7.98
CA ASP A 65 -3.62 9.12 7.19
C ASP A 65 -2.36 9.80 7.72
N GLY A 66 -1.66 9.12 8.63
CA GLY A 66 -0.43 9.60 9.26
C GLY A 66 0.86 9.31 8.50
N THR A 67 0.81 8.88 7.24
CA THR A 67 2.04 8.56 6.48
C THR A 67 2.86 9.82 6.22
N PRO A 68 4.13 9.91 6.69
CA PRO A 68 5.00 11.04 6.39
C PRO A 68 5.58 10.98 4.97
N ALA A 69 6.15 12.07 4.49
CA ALA A 69 6.76 12.19 3.16
C ALA A 69 7.84 11.14 2.87
N ASN A 70 8.53 10.63 3.87
CA ASN A 70 9.36 9.43 3.79
C ASN A 70 8.86 8.52 4.92
N PRO A 71 8.26 7.36 4.62
CA PRO A 71 7.64 6.54 5.65
C PRO A 71 8.66 6.08 6.70
N THR A 72 8.29 6.19 7.96
CA THR A 72 9.10 5.75 9.10
C THR A 72 8.61 4.43 9.67
N GLU A 73 9.47 3.70 10.37
CA GLU A 73 9.07 2.50 11.10
C GLU A 73 7.97 2.80 12.12
N ALA A 74 8.01 3.96 12.78
CA ALA A 74 6.97 4.39 13.71
C ALA A 74 5.59 4.47 13.02
N ALA A 75 5.50 5.15 11.87
CA ALA A 75 4.27 5.24 11.08
C ALA A 75 3.77 3.85 10.62
N VAL A 76 4.69 2.98 10.20
CA VAL A 76 4.36 1.59 9.84
C VAL A 76 3.79 0.83 11.03
N ARG A 77 4.37 0.97 12.24
CA ARG A 77 3.90 0.30 13.45
C ARG A 77 2.55 0.82 13.92
N GLU A 78 2.32 2.13 13.86
CA GLU A 78 1.01 2.74 14.16
C GLU A 78 -0.09 2.17 13.25
N ALA A 79 0.14 2.15 11.95
CA ALA A 79 -0.81 1.59 11.00
C ALA A 79 -1.00 0.07 11.18
N ALA A 80 0.08 -0.67 11.49
CA ALA A 80 0.00 -2.11 11.78
C ALA A 80 -0.79 -2.41 13.07
N ALA A 81 -0.75 -1.51 14.06
CA ALA A 81 -1.59 -1.63 15.25
C ALA A 81 -3.08 -1.51 14.91
N LEU A 82 -3.46 -0.61 14.00
CA LEU A 82 -4.84 -0.50 13.51
C LEU A 82 -5.28 -1.78 12.76
N VAL A 83 -4.39 -2.40 11.98
CA VAL A 83 -4.69 -3.70 11.34
C VAL A 83 -5.10 -4.73 12.38
N LYS A 84 -4.33 -4.86 13.46
CA LYS A 84 -4.62 -5.82 14.54
C LYS A 84 -5.88 -5.46 15.32
N GLN A 85 -6.04 -4.19 15.66
CA GLN A 85 -7.18 -3.68 16.44
C GLN A 85 -8.52 -3.88 15.72
N HIS A 86 -8.56 -3.65 14.40
CA HIS A 86 -9.80 -3.70 13.61
C HIS A 86 -9.93 -5.00 12.80
N GLY A 87 -8.98 -5.93 12.93
CA GLY A 87 -8.97 -7.19 12.20
C GLY A 87 -8.96 -7.00 10.69
N CYS A 88 -8.16 -6.04 10.20
CA CYS A 88 -8.08 -5.76 8.77
C CYS A 88 -7.44 -6.94 8.03
N ASP A 89 -7.97 -7.27 6.86
CA ASP A 89 -7.58 -8.43 6.06
C ASP A 89 -6.91 -8.06 4.72
N GLY A 90 -6.67 -6.77 4.49
CA GLY A 90 -5.96 -6.25 3.33
C GLY A 90 -5.70 -4.76 3.43
N LEU A 91 -4.91 -4.24 2.52
CA LEU A 91 -4.45 -2.85 2.52
C LEU A 91 -4.81 -2.17 1.21
N ILE A 92 -5.27 -0.93 1.30
CA ILE A 92 -5.43 -0.02 0.16
C ILE A 92 -4.39 1.09 0.34
N ALA A 93 -3.34 1.07 -0.48
CA ALA A 93 -2.30 2.08 -0.51
C ALA A 93 -2.75 3.23 -1.42
N PHE A 94 -3.18 4.33 -0.84
CA PHE A 94 -3.75 5.46 -1.58
C PHE A 94 -2.90 6.71 -1.41
N GLY A 95 -2.20 7.13 -2.45
CA GLY A 95 -1.33 8.30 -2.39
C GLY A 95 -0.10 8.20 -3.29
N GLY A 96 0.99 8.83 -2.88
CA GLY A 96 2.29 8.76 -3.55
C GLY A 96 3.09 7.52 -3.18
N GLY A 97 4.35 7.47 -3.61
CA GLY A 97 5.28 6.38 -3.29
C GLY A 97 5.40 6.13 -1.78
N SER A 98 5.37 7.19 -0.97
CA SER A 98 5.47 7.08 0.50
C SER A 98 4.30 6.31 1.11
N SER A 99 3.06 6.60 0.69
CA SER A 99 1.87 5.87 1.16
C SER A 99 1.90 4.40 0.72
N MET A 100 2.39 4.12 -0.49
CA MET A 100 2.55 2.75 -1.00
C MET A 100 3.64 1.98 -0.26
N ASP A 101 4.78 2.60 0.01
CA ASP A 101 5.88 1.99 0.74
C ASP A 101 5.52 1.76 2.22
N CYS A 102 4.80 2.72 2.84
CA CYS A 102 4.23 2.55 4.17
C CYS A 102 3.29 1.33 4.22
N ALA A 103 2.34 1.22 3.28
CA ALA A 103 1.42 0.09 3.22
C ALA A 103 2.14 -1.26 3.09
N LYS A 104 3.19 -1.35 2.26
CA LYS A 104 4.01 -2.56 2.16
C LYS A 104 4.77 -2.86 3.44
N GLY A 105 5.28 -1.83 4.12
CA GLY A 105 5.85 -1.97 5.47
C GLY A 105 4.84 -2.54 6.47
N VAL A 106 3.60 -2.00 6.45
CA VAL A 106 2.48 -2.50 7.26
C VAL A 106 2.17 -3.97 6.95
N ALA A 107 2.17 -4.36 5.66
CA ALA A 107 1.95 -5.75 5.26
C ALA A 107 2.96 -6.71 5.90
N ILE A 108 4.22 -6.29 6.08
CA ILE A 108 5.25 -7.05 6.77
C ILE A 108 4.97 -7.07 8.28
N VAL A 109 4.92 -5.91 8.92
CA VAL A 109 4.90 -5.79 10.39
C VAL A 109 3.60 -6.33 11.02
N ALA A 110 2.49 -6.28 10.29
CA ALA A 110 1.22 -6.82 10.79
C ALA A 110 1.20 -8.36 10.83
N THR A 111 2.06 -9.04 10.05
CA THR A 111 1.99 -10.49 9.82
C THR A 111 3.27 -11.25 10.22
N HIS A 112 4.34 -10.53 10.51
CA HIS A 112 5.64 -11.11 10.87
C HIS A 112 6.10 -10.54 12.21
N GLU A 113 6.89 -11.32 12.94
CA GLU A 113 7.39 -10.97 14.27
C GLU A 113 8.82 -10.42 14.23
N GLY A 114 9.20 -9.70 15.30
CA GLY A 114 10.55 -9.18 15.49
C GLY A 114 10.76 -7.76 14.94
N PRO A 115 12.01 -7.28 14.96
CA PRO A 115 12.34 -5.96 14.47
C PRO A 115 12.21 -5.87 12.95
N MET A 116 11.78 -4.72 12.46
CA MET A 116 11.58 -4.52 11.03
C MET A 116 12.89 -4.71 10.24
N THR A 117 14.03 -4.34 10.83
CA THR A 117 15.36 -4.51 10.22
C THR A 117 15.68 -5.95 9.81
N HIS A 118 15.10 -6.96 10.48
CA HIS A 118 15.25 -8.37 10.10
C HIS A 118 14.79 -8.69 8.68
N TYR A 119 13.90 -7.87 8.13
CA TYR A 119 13.32 -8.04 6.80
C TYR A 119 14.02 -7.17 5.73
N ALA A 120 14.97 -6.32 6.15
CA ALA A 120 15.70 -5.45 5.25
C ALA A 120 16.57 -6.26 4.28
N THR A 121 16.59 -5.86 3.03
CA THR A 121 17.33 -6.57 1.96
C THR A 121 18.81 -6.64 2.25
N ILE A 122 19.41 -5.55 2.77
CA ILE A 122 20.83 -5.49 3.11
C ILE A 122 21.20 -6.43 4.26
N GLU A 123 20.24 -6.78 5.12
CA GLU A 123 20.39 -7.74 6.23
C GLU A 123 20.06 -9.19 5.79
N GLY A 124 19.93 -9.44 4.49
CA GLY A 124 19.50 -10.73 3.96
C GLY A 124 18.06 -11.10 4.30
N GLY A 125 17.21 -10.09 4.59
CA GLY A 125 15.85 -10.28 5.09
C GLY A 125 14.80 -10.64 4.03
N SER A 126 15.08 -10.43 2.74
CA SER A 126 14.12 -10.67 1.67
C SER A 126 13.45 -12.06 1.68
N PRO A 127 14.17 -13.18 1.91
CA PRO A 127 13.55 -14.50 1.99
C PRO A 127 12.67 -14.70 3.24
N ARG A 128 12.80 -13.86 4.27
CA ARG A 128 12.01 -13.92 5.49
C ARG A 128 10.63 -13.29 5.33
N ILE A 129 10.42 -12.48 4.29
CA ILE A 129 9.12 -11.90 3.95
C ILE A 129 8.31 -12.98 3.24
N SER A 130 7.50 -13.71 4.00
CA SER A 130 6.71 -14.85 3.51
C SER A 130 5.42 -14.42 2.81
N GLU A 131 4.72 -15.37 2.20
CA GLU A 131 3.41 -15.18 1.56
C GLU A 131 2.28 -14.76 2.52
N ARG A 132 2.52 -14.81 3.84
CA ARG A 132 1.54 -14.38 4.85
C ARG A 132 1.30 -12.88 4.90
N VAL A 133 2.06 -12.07 4.13
CA VAL A 133 1.84 -10.63 4.04
C VAL A 133 0.40 -10.31 3.61
N LEU A 134 -0.15 -9.23 4.15
CA LEU A 134 -1.47 -8.76 3.73
C LEU A 134 -1.45 -8.35 2.25
N PRO A 135 -2.50 -8.68 1.49
CA PRO A 135 -2.62 -8.22 0.11
C PRO A 135 -2.75 -6.70 0.05
N VAL A 136 -2.12 -6.09 -0.97
CA VAL A 136 -2.13 -4.65 -1.20
C VAL A 136 -2.82 -4.36 -2.53
N ILE A 137 -3.74 -3.39 -2.53
CA ILE A 137 -4.23 -2.68 -3.72
C ILE A 137 -3.57 -1.30 -3.74
N ALA A 138 -2.93 -0.94 -4.83
CA ALA A 138 -2.25 0.34 -4.98
C ALA A 138 -3.07 1.31 -5.85
N ILE A 139 -3.25 2.54 -5.36
CA ILE A 139 -3.97 3.62 -6.07
C ILE A 139 -3.07 4.87 -6.03
N PRO A 140 -2.19 5.04 -7.04
CA PRO A 140 -1.22 6.12 -7.03
C PRO A 140 -1.86 7.46 -7.40
N THR A 141 -1.53 8.50 -6.64
CA THR A 141 -1.89 9.90 -6.93
C THR A 141 -0.70 10.71 -7.45
N THR A 142 0.49 10.12 -7.46
CA THR A 142 1.72 10.71 -7.99
C THR A 142 2.24 9.84 -9.14
N ALA A 143 2.45 10.44 -10.30
CA ALA A 143 2.99 9.73 -11.46
C ALA A 143 4.52 9.58 -11.35
N GLY A 144 5.04 8.41 -11.74
CA GLY A 144 6.48 8.17 -11.92
C GLY A 144 7.18 7.42 -10.79
N THR A 145 6.52 7.10 -9.67
CA THR A 145 7.17 6.37 -8.57
C THR A 145 7.38 4.88 -8.87
N GLY A 146 6.48 4.27 -9.65
CA GLY A 146 6.50 2.84 -9.95
C GLY A 146 6.19 1.93 -8.75
N SER A 147 5.95 2.48 -7.56
CA SER A 147 5.72 1.67 -6.36
C SER A 147 4.44 0.83 -6.44
N GLU A 148 3.49 1.22 -7.28
CA GLU A 148 2.24 0.50 -7.53
C GLU A 148 2.41 -0.88 -8.18
N VAL A 149 3.56 -1.13 -8.80
CA VAL A 149 3.91 -2.42 -9.44
C VAL A 149 5.23 -3.00 -8.92
N ALA A 150 5.92 -2.26 -8.03
CA ALA A 150 7.22 -2.66 -7.51
C ALA A 150 7.08 -3.68 -6.36
N ARG A 151 8.08 -4.59 -6.28
CA ARG A 151 8.23 -5.57 -5.20
C ARG A 151 8.91 -5.02 -3.94
N GLY A 152 9.22 -3.73 -3.90
CA GLY A 152 9.99 -3.09 -2.84
C GLY A 152 9.21 -2.02 -2.10
N ALA A 153 9.68 -1.74 -0.89
CA ALA A 153 9.33 -0.59 -0.07
C ALA A 153 10.61 0.00 0.54
N ILE A 154 10.63 1.31 0.73
CA ILE A 154 11.74 2.01 1.39
C ILE A 154 11.19 2.70 2.63
N VAL A 155 11.76 2.36 3.80
CA VAL A 155 11.32 2.88 5.10
C VAL A 155 12.52 3.35 5.91
N ILE A 156 12.36 4.47 6.62
CA ILE A 156 13.32 4.93 7.62
C ILE A 156 13.06 4.16 8.90
N VAL A 157 14.01 3.30 9.30
CA VAL A 157 13.89 2.49 10.51
C VAL A 157 14.29 3.29 11.75
N ASP A 158 14.00 2.76 12.94
CA ASP A 158 14.16 3.46 14.23
C ASP A 158 15.59 3.97 14.50
N ASP A 159 16.61 3.33 13.92
CA ASP A 159 18.00 3.79 14.02
C ASP A 159 18.37 4.91 12.99
N GLY A 160 17.40 5.41 12.23
CA GLY A 160 17.54 6.49 11.26
C GLY A 160 18.02 6.05 9.87
N ARG A 161 18.35 4.79 9.66
CA ARG A 161 18.73 4.27 8.33
C ARG A 161 17.52 4.18 7.42
N LYS A 162 17.69 4.55 6.16
CA LYS A 162 16.70 4.35 5.11
C LYS A 162 16.96 3.02 4.42
N LEU A 163 16.12 2.01 4.73
CA LEU A 163 16.33 0.64 4.29
C LEU A 163 15.30 0.21 3.24
N GLY A 164 15.74 -0.64 2.33
CA GLY A 164 14.90 -1.29 1.33
C GLY A 164 14.45 -2.68 1.78
N PHE A 165 13.18 -2.96 1.58
CA PHE A 165 12.51 -4.24 1.86
C PHE A 165 11.99 -4.79 0.55
N HIS A 166 12.51 -5.91 0.05
CA HIS A 166 12.18 -6.45 -1.27
C HIS A 166 11.72 -7.90 -1.17
N SER A 167 10.53 -8.18 -1.69
CA SER A 167 10.01 -9.53 -1.84
C SER A 167 8.97 -9.57 -2.95
N TRP A 168 8.87 -10.66 -3.69
CA TRP A 168 7.78 -10.88 -4.63
C TRP A 168 6.41 -10.92 -3.95
N ASN A 169 6.38 -11.22 -2.66
CA ASN A 169 5.17 -11.20 -1.85
C ASN A 169 4.62 -9.79 -1.60
N LEU A 170 5.45 -8.72 -1.75
CA LEU A 170 5.06 -7.32 -1.59
C LEU A 170 4.52 -6.66 -2.86
N VAL A 171 4.53 -7.36 -3.98
CA VAL A 171 3.94 -6.83 -5.22
C VAL A 171 2.44 -6.62 -5.00
N PRO A 172 1.90 -5.41 -5.26
CA PRO A 172 0.47 -5.17 -5.14
C PRO A 172 -0.35 -6.13 -6.02
N LYS A 173 -1.44 -6.64 -5.50
CA LYS A 173 -2.33 -7.58 -6.22
C LYS A 173 -3.18 -6.89 -7.28
N ALA A 174 -3.41 -5.58 -7.11
CA ALA A 174 -4.03 -4.71 -8.10
C ALA A 174 -3.41 -3.31 -8.04
N ALA A 175 -3.42 -2.61 -9.16
CA ALA A 175 -3.09 -1.20 -9.28
C ALA A 175 -4.17 -0.49 -10.10
N LEU A 176 -4.79 0.53 -9.51
CA LEU A 176 -5.80 1.37 -10.17
C LEU A 176 -5.16 2.72 -10.52
N LEU A 177 -4.80 2.88 -11.79
CA LEU A 177 -4.14 4.08 -12.30
C LEU A 177 -5.20 5.01 -12.91
N ASP A 178 -5.77 5.85 -12.04
CA ASP A 178 -6.81 6.80 -12.41
C ASP A 178 -6.19 8.18 -12.65
N PRO A 179 -6.21 8.71 -13.89
CA PRO A 179 -5.70 10.05 -14.18
C PRO A 179 -6.41 11.16 -13.40
N ASP A 180 -7.69 10.99 -13.04
CA ASP A 180 -8.50 11.98 -12.32
C ASP A 180 -8.10 12.12 -10.84
N LEU A 181 -7.25 11.20 -10.33
CA LEU A 181 -6.71 11.24 -8.97
C LEU A 181 -5.28 11.81 -8.92
N LYS A 182 -4.67 12.13 -10.06
CA LYS A 182 -3.28 12.59 -10.09
C LYS A 182 -3.18 14.05 -9.63
N ILE A 183 -2.45 14.26 -8.53
CA ILE A 183 -2.18 15.59 -7.95
C ILE A 183 -0.69 15.95 -7.97
N GLY A 184 0.17 15.06 -8.45
CA GLY A 184 1.60 15.30 -8.49
C GLY A 184 2.34 14.41 -9.47
N ARG A 185 3.61 14.79 -9.71
CA ARG A 185 4.58 14.02 -10.49
C ARG A 185 5.82 13.82 -9.63
N ALA A 186 6.37 12.62 -9.62
CA ALA A 186 7.65 12.36 -8.96
C ALA A 186 8.74 13.22 -9.61
N HIS A 187 9.53 13.90 -8.80
CA HIS A 187 10.77 14.52 -9.27
C HIS A 187 11.77 13.39 -9.52
N VAL A 188 12.26 13.33 -10.74
CA VAL A 188 13.36 12.45 -11.15
C VAL A 188 14.67 13.19 -10.98
#